data_bfa59f75b6ac21cb73d741f7f487bf79
#
_entry.id   bfa59f75b6ac21cb73d741f7f487bf79
#
_cell.length_a   1.000
_cell.length_b   1.000
_cell.length_c   1.000
_cell.angle_alpha   90.00
_cell.angle_beta   90.00
_cell.angle_gamma   90.00
#
_symmetry.space_group_name_H-M   'P 1'
#
loop_
_entity.id
_entity.type
_entity.pdbx_description
1 polymer ?
#
loop_
_entity_poly.entity_id
_entity_poly.type
_entity_poly.pdbx_seq_one_letter_code
_entity_poly.pdbx_strand_id
1 'polypeptide(L)'
;KKQRDLTAGEIVAQIMLVQKYFDDRGDGERVSHVVVMGIGEPFDNYDNVLRFLRTINNDNGLAIGARHITVSTSGLAPKIKEFANEGVQVNLAVSLHAPNNDLRSSIMRINRSFPLEKLFEAIEYYIQTTNRRVTFEYIMLNEVNDHPENAQELADLTKKIRKLSYINLIPYNPVSEHDQYSRSTKERVAAF
;
A
#
# COMPACT_ATOMS: atom_id res chain seq x y z
N LYS A 1 16.33 8.79 7.54
CA LYS A 1 17.36 7.87 7.01
C LYS A 1 17.13 6.48 7.60
N LYS A 2 17.01 5.42 6.76
CA LYS A 2 16.82 4.04 7.23
C LYS A 2 17.99 3.67 8.17
N GLN A 3 17.67 3.11 9.33
CA GLN A 3 18.68 2.64 10.29
C GLN A 3 18.97 1.14 10.08
N ARG A 4 17.91 0.31 10.09
CA ARG A 4 17.97 -1.12 9.84
C ARG A 4 16.60 -1.68 9.49
N ASP A 5 16.56 -2.92 9.07
CA ASP A 5 15.34 -3.68 8.94
C ASP A 5 14.91 -4.27 10.30
N LEU A 6 13.61 -4.31 10.54
CA LEU A 6 13.05 -5.01 11.69
C LEU A 6 12.98 -6.51 11.40
N THR A 7 13.26 -7.32 12.41
CA THR A 7 12.99 -8.76 12.35
C THR A 7 11.50 -9.03 12.37
N ALA A 8 11.07 -10.20 11.89
CA ALA A 8 9.67 -10.61 11.96
C ALA A 8 9.12 -10.56 13.38
N GLY A 9 9.92 -10.98 14.38
CA GLY A 9 9.53 -10.92 15.79
C GLY A 9 9.31 -9.50 16.30
N GLU A 10 10.15 -8.54 15.92
CA GLU A 10 9.98 -7.14 16.29
C GLU A 10 8.71 -6.53 15.66
N ILE A 11 8.35 -6.96 14.45
CA ILE A 11 7.11 -6.50 13.80
C ILE A 11 5.89 -7.11 14.53
N VAL A 12 5.92 -8.40 14.87
CA VAL A 12 4.87 -9.07 15.65
C VAL A 12 4.72 -8.43 17.03
N ALA A 13 5.83 -8.07 17.69
CA ALA A 13 5.81 -7.49 19.02
C ALA A 13 5.00 -6.18 19.10
N GLN A 14 4.98 -5.38 18.02
CA GLN A 14 4.15 -4.17 17.95
C GLN A 14 2.65 -4.51 18.10
N ILE A 15 2.18 -5.56 17.43
CA ILE A 15 0.78 -6.01 17.52
C ILE A 15 0.51 -6.58 18.92
N MET A 16 1.43 -7.37 19.46
CA MET A 16 1.29 -7.95 20.80
C MET A 16 1.17 -6.88 21.88
N LEU A 17 1.92 -5.78 21.76
CA LEU A 17 1.82 -4.65 22.70
C LEU A 17 0.44 -3.98 22.64
N VAL A 18 -0.11 -3.79 21.44
CA VAL A 18 -1.47 -3.24 21.27
C VAL A 18 -2.52 -4.22 21.79
N GLN A 19 -2.37 -5.52 21.51
CA GLN A 19 -3.28 -6.55 22.04
C GLN A 19 -3.25 -6.57 23.56
N LYS A 20 -2.06 -6.56 24.16
CA LYS A 20 -1.91 -6.48 25.61
C LYS A 20 -2.64 -5.27 26.21
N TYR A 21 -2.57 -4.11 25.55
CA TYR A 21 -3.29 -2.93 25.99
C TYR A 21 -4.81 -3.14 26.01
N PHE A 22 -5.37 -3.84 25.03
CA PHE A 22 -6.80 -4.20 25.02
C PHE A 22 -7.13 -5.22 26.12
N ASP A 23 -6.27 -6.25 26.29
CA ASP A 23 -6.46 -7.26 27.34
C ASP A 23 -6.44 -6.64 28.75
N ASP A 24 -5.52 -5.72 29.01
CA ASP A 24 -5.42 -5.00 30.30
C ASP A 24 -6.65 -4.12 30.58
N ARG A 25 -7.37 -3.66 29.56
CA ARG A 25 -8.64 -2.93 29.70
C ARG A 25 -9.82 -3.82 30.05
N GLY A 26 -9.78 -5.07 29.68
CA GLY A 26 -10.81 -6.08 29.97
C GLY A 26 -12.16 -5.84 29.25
N ASP A 27 -12.17 -5.06 28.14
CA ASP A 27 -13.37 -4.76 27.36
C ASP A 27 -13.64 -5.80 26.24
N GLY A 28 -12.77 -6.80 26.09
CA GLY A 28 -12.89 -7.84 25.06
C GLY A 28 -12.50 -7.40 23.65
N GLU A 29 -11.97 -6.19 23.50
CA GLU A 29 -11.46 -5.72 22.21
C GLU A 29 -10.20 -6.49 21.80
N ARG A 30 -9.99 -6.62 20.48
CA ARG A 30 -8.80 -7.26 19.93
C ARG A 30 -8.35 -6.59 18.65
N VAL A 31 -7.06 -6.76 18.34
CA VAL A 31 -6.52 -6.35 17.05
C VAL A 31 -7.15 -7.21 15.95
N SER A 32 -7.97 -6.61 15.12
CA SER A 32 -8.73 -7.29 14.06
C SER A 32 -8.18 -7.02 12.66
N HIS A 33 -7.56 -5.87 12.42
CA HIS A 33 -7.03 -5.45 11.13
C HIS A 33 -5.59 -4.96 11.29
N VAL A 34 -4.76 -5.28 10.29
CA VAL A 34 -3.35 -4.86 10.26
C VAL A 34 -3.02 -4.31 8.90
N VAL A 35 -2.41 -3.13 8.89
CA VAL A 35 -1.88 -2.51 7.68
C VAL A 35 -0.38 -2.35 7.84
N VAL A 36 0.38 -3.01 6.95
CA VAL A 36 1.84 -2.84 6.84
C VAL A 36 2.09 -1.63 5.96
N MET A 37 2.00 -0.46 6.58
CA MET A 37 2.15 0.85 5.95
C MET A 37 2.89 1.75 6.93
N GLY A 38 3.85 2.52 6.48
CA GLY A 38 4.56 3.42 7.37
C GLY A 38 5.88 3.88 6.80
N ILE A 39 6.91 4.04 7.65
CA ILE A 39 8.23 4.51 7.25
C ILE A 39 9.02 3.33 6.67
N GLY A 40 9.41 3.46 5.40
CA GLY A 40 10.17 2.45 4.66
C GLY A 40 9.30 1.66 3.69
N GLU A 41 9.96 0.79 2.94
CA GLU A 41 9.35 -0.09 1.95
C GLU A 41 9.29 -1.52 2.50
N PRO A 42 8.11 -2.09 2.73
CA PRO A 42 7.99 -3.45 3.26
C PRO A 42 8.71 -4.50 2.41
N PHE A 43 8.71 -4.33 1.10
CA PHE A 43 9.37 -5.27 0.20
C PHE A 43 10.89 -5.15 0.13
N ASP A 44 11.49 -4.11 0.73
CA ASP A 44 12.93 -4.08 1.01
C ASP A 44 13.31 -5.03 2.17
N ASN A 45 12.34 -5.34 3.05
CA ASN A 45 12.49 -6.27 4.17
C ASN A 45 11.66 -7.55 3.96
N TYR A 46 11.66 -8.06 2.74
CA TYR A 46 10.72 -9.03 2.21
C TYR A 46 10.55 -10.28 3.09
N ASP A 47 11.64 -10.96 3.41
CA ASP A 47 11.60 -12.23 4.15
C ASP A 47 11.02 -12.07 5.56
N ASN A 48 11.37 -10.99 6.26
CA ASN A 48 10.85 -10.71 7.58
C ASN A 48 9.37 -10.33 7.52
N VAL A 49 8.96 -9.52 6.54
CA VAL A 49 7.54 -9.16 6.32
C VAL A 49 6.73 -10.41 5.98
N LEU A 50 7.20 -11.25 5.08
CA LEU A 50 6.51 -12.49 4.73
C LEU A 50 6.35 -13.44 5.93
N ARG A 51 7.41 -13.62 6.71
CA ARG A 51 7.37 -14.41 7.96
C ARG A 51 6.41 -13.82 8.97
N PHE A 52 6.42 -12.50 9.13
CA PHE A 52 5.47 -11.78 9.96
C PHE A 52 4.01 -12.05 9.54
N LEU A 53 3.68 -11.90 8.24
CA LEU A 53 2.34 -12.14 7.71
C LEU A 53 1.85 -13.57 8.02
N ARG A 54 2.70 -14.57 7.78
CA ARG A 54 2.40 -15.97 8.09
C ARG A 54 2.19 -16.19 9.58
N THR A 55 2.97 -15.51 10.43
CA THR A 55 2.86 -15.64 11.90
C THR A 55 1.54 -15.08 12.41
N ILE A 56 1.14 -13.87 12.00
CA ILE A 56 -0.10 -13.25 12.52
C ILE A 56 -1.36 -13.86 11.93
N ASN A 57 -1.26 -14.50 10.76
CA ASN A 57 -2.38 -15.21 10.13
C ASN A 57 -2.53 -16.65 10.62
N ASN A 58 -1.58 -17.19 11.38
CA ASN A 58 -1.62 -18.56 11.87
C ASN A 58 -2.73 -18.74 12.92
N ASP A 59 -3.55 -19.79 12.77
CA ASP A 59 -4.68 -20.08 13.65
C ASP A 59 -4.25 -20.40 15.09
N ASN A 60 -3.02 -20.88 15.28
CA ASN A 60 -2.44 -21.14 16.62
C ASN A 60 -1.77 -19.89 17.23
N GLY A 61 -1.86 -18.73 16.56
CA GLY A 61 -1.30 -17.46 16.99
C GLY A 61 -2.37 -16.39 17.18
N LEU A 62 -2.16 -15.22 16.56
CA LEU A 62 -3.12 -14.12 16.62
C LEU A 62 -4.38 -14.36 15.77
N ALA A 63 -4.35 -15.32 14.87
CA ALA A 63 -5.47 -15.72 14.00
C ALA A 63 -6.12 -14.54 13.26
N ILE A 64 -5.31 -13.55 12.86
CA ILE A 64 -5.81 -12.39 12.09
C ILE A 64 -6.06 -12.88 10.66
N GLY A 65 -7.31 -12.87 10.24
CA GLY A 65 -7.70 -13.34 8.91
C GLY A 65 -6.97 -12.60 7.79
N ALA A 66 -6.46 -13.31 6.79
CA ALA A 66 -5.65 -12.74 5.72
C ALA A 66 -6.32 -11.55 4.99
N ARG A 67 -7.66 -11.55 4.90
CA ARG A 67 -8.43 -10.44 4.30
C ARG A 67 -8.42 -9.16 5.14
N HIS A 68 -8.03 -9.26 6.39
CA HIS A 68 -7.90 -8.13 7.32
C HIS A 68 -6.45 -7.62 7.41
N ILE A 69 -5.56 -8.18 6.60
CA ILE A 69 -4.17 -7.77 6.52
C ILE A 69 -3.92 -7.13 5.16
N THR A 70 -3.31 -5.96 5.16
CA THR A 70 -2.93 -5.24 3.94
C THR A 70 -1.44 -4.94 3.97
N VAL A 71 -0.74 -5.23 2.88
CA VAL A 71 0.65 -4.81 2.68
C VAL A 71 0.66 -3.70 1.63
N SER A 72 1.31 -2.59 1.96
CA SER A 72 1.49 -1.47 1.03
C SER A 72 2.91 -1.45 0.49
N THR A 73 3.07 -1.14 -0.79
CA THR A 73 4.37 -1.00 -1.46
C THR A 73 4.41 0.26 -2.31
N SER A 74 5.58 0.85 -2.43
CA SER A 74 5.83 1.95 -3.37
C SER A 74 5.88 1.48 -4.84
N GLY A 75 5.87 0.16 -5.08
CA GLY A 75 5.80 -0.41 -6.42
C GLY A 75 7.08 -1.08 -6.89
N LEU A 76 7.71 -1.90 -6.05
CA LEU A 76 8.83 -2.77 -6.43
C LEU A 76 8.31 -3.91 -7.31
N ALA A 77 8.20 -3.68 -8.62
CA ALA A 77 7.57 -4.59 -9.58
C ALA A 77 8.07 -6.05 -9.49
N PRO A 78 9.37 -6.34 -9.38
CA PRO A 78 9.84 -7.73 -9.23
C PRO A 78 9.32 -8.38 -7.94
N LYS A 79 9.25 -7.63 -6.83
CA LYS A 79 8.78 -8.13 -5.54
C LYS A 79 7.25 -8.33 -5.50
N ILE A 80 6.50 -7.55 -6.26
CA ILE A 80 5.06 -7.79 -6.45
C ILE A 80 4.82 -9.14 -7.14
N LYS A 81 5.61 -9.46 -8.19
CA LYS A 81 5.53 -10.76 -8.87
C LYS A 81 5.93 -11.92 -7.95
N GLU A 82 7.00 -11.75 -7.17
CA GLU A 82 7.42 -12.74 -6.17
C GLU A 82 6.31 -12.97 -5.14
N PHE A 83 5.74 -11.89 -4.60
CA PHE A 83 4.67 -11.93 -3.61
C PHE A 83 3.39 -12.63 -4.12
N ALA A 84 3.09 -12.53 -5.40
CA ALA A 84 1.97 -13.24 -6.02
C ALA A 84 2.07 -14.78 -5.87
N ASN A 85 3.29 -15.32 -5.81
CA ASN A 85 3.55 -16.76 -5.74
C ASN A 85 3.70 -17.31 -4.30
N GLU A 86 3.63 -16.45 -3.28
CA GLU A 86 3.83 -16.86 -1.87
C GLU A 86 2.64 -17.59 -1.25
N GLY A 87 1.51 -17.62 -1.93
CA GLY A 87 0.29 -18.27 -1.43
C GLY A 87 -0.38 -17.53 -0.26
N VAL A 88 0.13 -16.36 0.15
CA VAL A 88 -0.51 -15.56 1.19
C VAL A 88 -1.72 -14.80 0.63
N GLN A 89 -2.85 -14.87 1.34
CA GLN A 89 -4.13 -14.32 0.89
C GLN A 89 -4.39 -12.91 1.48
N VAL A 90 -3.35 -12.13 1.71
CA VAL A 90 -3.46 -10.74 2.21
C VAL A 90 -3.77 -9.76 1.07
N ASN A 91 -4.22 -8.56 1.42
CA ASN A 91 -4.49 -7.51 0.45
C ASN A 91 -3.19 -6.79 0.06
N LEU A 92 -3.11 -6.39 -1.20
CA LEU A 92 -2.01 -5.56 -1.71
C LEU A 92 -2.51 -4.13 -1.96
N ALA A 93 -1.80 -3.16 -1.38
CA ALA A 93 -1.94 -1.75 -1.71
C ALA A 93 -0.68 -1.26 -2.44
N VAL A 94 -0.85 -0.38 -3.41
CA VAL A 94 0.25 0.20 -4.19
C VAL A 94 0.16 1.71 -4.15
N SER A 95 1.21 2.36 -3.68
CA SER A 95 1.36 3.81 -3.73
C SER A 95 1.57 4.24 -5.18
N LEU A 96 0.49 4.69 -5.85
CA LEU A 96 0.51 5.10 -7.24
C LEU A 96 0.81 6.60 -7.38
N HIS A 97 -0.03 7.44 -6.78
CA HIS A 97 0.05 8.89 -6.62
C HIS A 97 0.13 9.72 -7.91
N ALA A 98 0.24 9.09 -9.07
CA ALA A 98 0.22 9.77 -10.37
C ALA A 98 -0.21 8.81 -11.49
N PRO A 99 -0.87 9.31 -12.55
CA PRO A 99 -1.39 8.48 -13.63
C PRO A 99 -0.42 8.32 -14.81
N ASN A 100 0.69 9.10 -14.85
CA ASN A 100 1.70 9.04 -15.89
C ASN A 100 3.12 9.06 -15.31
N ASN A 101 4.11 8.65 -16.11
CA ASN A 101 5.50 8.49 -15.66
C ASN A 101 6.19 9.78 -15.27
N ASP A 102 5.92 10.89 -15.97
CA ASP A 102 6.57 12.16 -15.72
C ASP A 102 6.17 12.68 -14.33
N LEU A 103 4.86 12.72 -14.09
CA LEU A 103 4.32 13.13 -12.81
C LEU A 103 4.73 12.18 -11.69
N ARG A 104 4.65 10.86 -11.93
CA ARG A 104 5.05 9.87 -10.92
C ARG A 104 6.54 9.97 -10.58
N SER A 105 7.40 10.23 -11.56
CA SER A 105 8.85 10.38 -11.33
C SER A 105 9.20 11.64 -10.55
N SER A 106 8.38 12.68 -10.63
CA SER A 106 8.54 13.90 -9.84
C SER A 106 8.16 13.70 -8.36
N ILE A 107 7.16 12.84 -8.08
CA ILE A 107 6.66 12.56 -6.73
C ILE A 107 7.40 11.36 -6.10
N MET A 108 7.65 10.30 -6.88
CA MET A 108 8.16 9.02 -6.41
C MET A 108 9.41 8.58 -7.17
N ARG A 109 10.56 8.61 -6.52
CA ARG A 109 11.85 8.22 -7.13
C ARG A 109 11.86 6.79 -7.68
N ILE A 110 11.09 5.89 -7.07
CA ILE A 110 11.00 4.48 -7.46
C ILE A 110 10.53 4.30 -8.91
N ASN A 111 9.76 5.26 -9.45
CA ASN A 111 9.28 5.20 -10.82
C ASN A 111 10.40 5.19 -11.87
N ARG A 112 11.57 5.76 -11.55
CA ARG A 112 12.75 5.72 -12.44
C ARG A 112 13.28 4.31 -12.64
N SER A 113 13.15 3.45 -11.62
CA SER A 113 13.57 2.04 -11.69
C SER A 113 12.46 1.13 -12.22
N PHE A 114 11.22 1.43 -11.81
CA PHE A 114 10.03 0.66 -12.16
C PHE A 114 8.94 1.62 -12.67
N PRO A 115 9.00 2.04 -13.95
CA PRO A 115 7.98 2.89 -14.56
C PRO A 115 6.62 2.17 -14.60
N LEU A 116 5.57 2.93 -14.86
CA LEU A 116 4.18 2.45 -14.78
C LEU A 116 3.94 1.18 -15.61
N GLU A 117 4.58 1.04 -16.77
CA GLU A 117 4.42 -0.14 -17.63
C GLU A 117 4.89 -1.41 -16.90
N LYS A 118 6.07 -1.35 -16.26
CA LYS A 118 6.60 -2.48 -15.46
C LYS A 118 5.79 -2.72 -14.21
N LEU A 119 5.32 -1.65 -13.56
CA LEU A 119 4.49 -1.76 -12.38
C LEU A 119 3.16 -2.43 -12.71
N PHE A 120 2.47 -1.98 -13.77
CA PHE A 120 1.18 -2.55 -14.16
C PHE A 120 1.29 -3.97 -14.70
N GLU A 121 2.37 -4.31 -15.40
CA GLU A 121 2.67 -5.70 -15.76
C GLU A 121 2.76 -6.60 -14.50
N ALA A 122 3.44 -6.15 -13.46
CA ALA A 122 3.54 -6.89 -12.21
C ALA A 122 2.20 -6.99 -11.46
N ILE A 123 1.39 -5.93 -11.50
CA ILE A 123 0.06 -5.91 -10.90
C ILE A 123 -0.91 -6.83 -11.67
N GLU A 124 -0.89 -6.80 -13.00
CA GLU A 124 -1.68 -7.71 -13.84
C GLU A 124 -1.32 -9.18 -13.51
N TYR A 125 -0.03 -9.48 -13.42
CA TYR A 125 0.44 -10.80 -13.00
C TYR A 125 -0.06 -11.18 -11.60
N TYR A 126 0.04 -10.27 -10.61
CA TYR A 126 -0.47 -10.49 -9.26
C TYR A 126 -1.98 -10.81 -9.27
N ILE A 127 -2.77 -10.03 -10.00
CA ILE A 127 -4.22 -10.22 -10.11
C ILE A 127 -4.54 -11.59 -10.76
N GLN A 128 -3.86 -11.94 -11.85
CA GLN A 128 -4.07 -13.22 -12.55
C GLN A 128 -3.71 -14.42 -11.69
N THR A 129 -2.61 -14.32 -10.93
CA THR A 129 -2.11 -15.43 -10.09
C THR A 129 -2.95 -15.62 -8.83
N THR A 130 -3.37 -14.52 -8.19
CA THR A 130 -4.01 -14.57 -6.88
C THR A 130 -5.53 -14.44 -6.93
N ASN A 131 -6.08 -13.95 -8.03
CA ASN A 131 -7.47 -13.51 -8.19
C ASN A 131 -7.89 -12.51 -7.08
N ARG A 132 -6.95 -11.69 -6.60
CA ARG A 132 -7.20 -10.74 -5.52
C ARG A 132 -7.18 -9.31 -6.05
N ARG A 133 -7.91 -8.46 -5.31
CA ARG A 133 -7.99 -7.04 -5.59
C ARG A 133 -6.71 -6.33 -5.17
N VAL A 134 -6.34 -5.30 -5.93
CA VAL A 134 -5.29 -4.33 -5.60
C VAL A 134 -5.93 -2.99 -5.30
N THR A 135 -5.46 -2.32 -4.25
CA THR A 135 -5.84 -0.94 -3.93
C THR A 135 -4.71 -0.01 -4.38
N PHE A 136 -5.05 1.02 -5.13
CA PHE A 136 -4.12 2.10 -5.47
C PHE A 136 -4.32 3.25 -4.50
N GLU A 137 -3.28 3.61 -3.78
CA GLU A 137 -3.24 4.79 -2.94
C GLU A 137 -2.85 6.00 -3.80
N TYR A 138 -3.72 7.01 -3.84
CA TYR A 138 -3.54 8.21 -4.65
C TYR A 138 -3.70 9.45 -3.76
N ILE A 139 -2.57 10.05 -3.38
CA ILE A 139 -2.56 11.26 -2.58
C ILE A 139 -2.92 12.45 -3.46
N MET A 140 -3.89 13.24 -3.05
CA MET A 140 -4.39 14.40 -3.82
C MET A 140 -3.57 15.63 -3.47
N LEU A 141 -2.73 16.06 -4.41
CA LEU A 141 -1.87 17.24 -4.32
C LEU A 141 -2.44 18.35 -5.19
N ASN A 142 -2.83 19.47 -4.56
CA ASN A 142 -3.46 20.60 -5.24
C ASN A 142 -2.60 21.14 -6.37
N GLU A 143 -3.20 21.33 -7.55
CA GLU A 143 -2.55 21.86 -8.77
C GLU A 143 -1.35 21.03 -9.26
N VAL A 144 -1.22 19.76 -8.79
CA VAL A 144 -0.11 18.88 -9.18
C VAL A 144 -0.63 17.63 -9.87
N ASN A 145 -1.53 16.88 -9.20
CA ASN A 145 -2.03 15.61 -9.71
C ASN A 145 -3.55 15.48 -9.61
N ASP A 146 -4.26 16.57 -9.35
CA ASP A 146 -5.70 16.63 -9.10
C ASP A 146 -6.49 17.32 -10.22
N HIS A 147 -5.90 17.41 -11.43
CA HIS A 147 -6.57 17.93 -12.63
C HIS A 147 -7.52 16.88 -13.24
N PRO A 148 -8.61 17.30 -13.91
CA PRO A 148 -9.52 16.38 -14.59
C PRO A 148 -8.81 15.46 -15.62
N GLU A 149 -7.77 15.95 -16.27
CA GLU A 149 -6.95 15.18 -17.21
C GLU A 149 -6.25 14.01 -16.50
N ASN A 150 -5.77 14.24 -15.26
CA ASN A 150 -5.16 13.17 -14.46
C ASN A 150 -6.18 12.10 -14.04
N ALA A 151 -7.42 12.49 -13.77
CA ALA A 151 -8.50 11.54 -13.52
C ALA A 151 -8.77 10.66 -14.76
N GLN A 152 -8.81 11.26 -15.95
CA GLN A 152 -9.01 10.52 -17.20
C GLN A 152 -7.83 9.57 -17.48
N GLU A 153 -6.59 10.04 -17.35
CA GLU A 153 -5.38 9.20 -17.48
C GLU A 153 -5.40 8.02 -16.49
N LEU A 154 -5.80 8.27 -15.24
CA LEU A 154 -5.90 7.25 -14.20
C LEU A 154 -6.96 6.19 -14.54
N ALA A 155 -8.12 6.63 -15.04
CA ALA A 155 -9.17 5.75 -15.50
C ALA A 155 -8.70 4.86 -16.67
N ASP A 156 -7.99 5.44 -17.63
CA ASP A 156 -7.45 4.70 -18.78
C ASP A 156 -6.35 3.72 -18.36
N LEU A 157 -5.45 4.13 -17.46
CA LEU A 157 -4.38 3.31 -16.90
C LEU A 157 -4.92 2.05 -16.20
N THR A 158 -6.01 2.20 -15.43
CA THR A 158 -6.62 1.11 -14.65
C THR A 158 -7.67 0.30 -15.40
N LYS A 159 -8.03 0.70 -16.62
CA LYS A 159 -9.14 0.13 -17.40
C LYS A 159 -9.12 -1.39 -17.52
N LYS A 160 -7.96 -1.97 -17.77
CA LYS A 160 -7.80 -3.45 -17.94
C LYS A 160 -8.09 -4.22 -16.67
N ILE A 161 -7.78 -3.64 -15.50
CA ILE A 161 -7.87 -4.28 -14.20
C ILE A 161 -9.02 -3.76 -13.33
N ARG A 162 -9.90 -2.93 -13.88
CA ARG A 162 -10.96 -2.20 -13.15
C ARG A 162 -11.85 -3.06 -12.24
N LYS A 163 -12.06 -4.34 -12.60
CA LYS A 163 -12.89 -5.26 -11.79
C LYS A 163 -12.23 -5.70 -10.49
N LEU A 164 -10.91 -5.67 -10.44
CA LEU A 164 -10.09 -6.10 -9.31
C LEU A 164 -9.14 -4.97 -8.84
N SER A 165 -9.55 -3.72 -9.02
CA SER A 165 -8.82 -2.56 -8.52
C SER A 165 -9.73 -1.58 -7.81
N TYR A 166 -9.19 -0.93 -6.78
CA TYR A 166 -9.74 0.25 -6.13
C TYR A 166 -8.74 1.37 -6.17
N ILE A 167 -9.24 2.60 -6.25
CA ILE A 167 -8.46 3.81 -6.08
C ILE A 167 -8.91 4.46 -4.79
N ASN A 168 -8.00 4.63 -3.85
CA ASN A 168 -8.21 5.34 -2.61
C ASN A 168 -7.63 6.74 -2.73
N LEU A 169 -8.49 7.75 -2.81
CA LEU A 169 -8.08 9.15 -2.85
C LEU A 169 -7.77 9.64 -1.45
N ILE A 170 -6.53 10.00 -1.19
CA ILE A 170 -6.04 10.42 0.13
C ILE A 170 -5.85 11.93 0.13
N PRO A 171 -6.56 12.68 0.98
CA PRO A 171 -6.30 14.09 1.16
C PRO A 171 -4.87 14.33 1.69
N TYR A 172 -4.11 15.21 1.04
CA TYR A 172 -2.76 15.54 1.50
C TYR A 172 -2.79 16.19 2.89
N ASN A 173 -1.93 15.71 3.78
CA ASN A 173 -1.64 16.33 5.05
C ASN A 173 -0.29 17.04 4.94
N PRO A 174 -0.24 18.38 5.06
CA PRO A 174 1.00 19.15 4.94
C PRO A 174 2.07 18.67 5.91
N VAL A 175 3.30 18.56 5.41
CA VAL A 175 4.49 18.22 6.18
C VAL A 175 5.58 19.26 5.88
N SER A 176 6.42 19.56 6.86
CA SER A 176 7.46 20.59 6.75
C SER A 176 8.51 20.31 5.70
N GLU A 177 8.75 19.02 5.42
CA GLU A 177 9.75 18.58 4.43
C GLU A 177 9.26 18.75 2.99
N HIS A 178 7.97 19.03 2.76
CA HIS A 178 7.32 19.14 1.47
C HIS A 178 6.35 20.32 1.43
N ASP A 179 6.83 21.50 1.82
CA ASP A 179 6.07 22.76 1.88
C ASP A 179 5.58 23.28 0.51
N GLN A 180 6.16 22.74 -0.59
CA GLN A 180 5.72 23.02 -1.95
C GLN A 180 4.35 22.41 -2.28
N TYR A 181 3.86 21.46 -1.51
CA TYR A 181 2.57 20.81 -1.76
C TYR A 181 1.48 21.34 -0.82
N SER A 182 0.27 21.40 -1.34
CA SER A 182 -0.92 21.77 -0.57
C SER A 182 -2.06 20.77 -0.80
N ARG A 183 -3.03 20.81 0.08
CA ARG A 183 -4.20 19.93 0.01
C ARG A 183 -5.16 20.41 -1.06
N SER A 184 -5.65 19.48 -1.88
CA SER A 184 -6.74 19.72 -2.85
C SER A 184 -8.02 20.18 -2.15
N THR A 185 -8.77 21.07 -2.79
CA THR A 185 -10.08 21.51 -2.27
C THR A 185 -11.10 20.37 -2.37
N LYS A 186 -12.19 20.47 -1.61
CA LYS A 186 -13.27 19.47 -1.65
C LYS A 186 -13.91 19.40 -3.03
N GLU A 187 -14.03 20.54 -3.70
CA GLU A 187 -14.61 20.65 -5.05
C GLU A 187 -13.73 19.91 -6.08
N ARG A 188 -12.41 20.06 -5.98
CA ARG A 188 -11.46 19.36 -6.87
C ARG A 188 -11.49 17.85 -6.64
N VAL A 189 -11.51 17.42 -5.37
CA VAL A 189 -11.62 15.99 -5.05
C VAL A 189 -12.95 15.39 -5.56
N ALA A 190 -14.04 16.16 -5.50
CA ALA A 190 -15.34 15.71 -5.99
C ALA A 190 -15.45 15.70 -7.53
N ALA A 191 -14.66 16.54 -8.20
CA ALA A 191 -14.60 16.60 -9.67
C ALA A 191 -13.66 15.54 -10.27
N PHE A 192 -12.67 15.09 -9.52
CA PHE A 192 -11.73 14.03 -9.86
C PHE A 192 -12.40 12.66 -9.77
#